data_c34c6e3ddff714c97db2cd13394bc3ac
#
_entry.id   c34c6e3ddff714c97db2cd13394bc3ac
#
_cell.length_a   1.000
_cell.length_b   1.000
_cell.length_c   1.000
_cell.angle_alpha   90.00
_cell.angle_beta   90.00
_cell.angle_gamma   90.00
#
_symmetry.space_group_name_H-M   'P 1'
#
loop_
_entity.id
_entity.type
_entity.pdbx_description
1 polymer ?
#
loop_
_entity_poly.entity_id
_entity_poly.type
_entity_poly.pdbx_seq_one_letter_code
_entity_poly.pdbx_strand_id
1 'polypeptide(L)'
;MTKSALQIARAAYQPKLPKALKGAVKVQEGGPTQSVADQEEIKKLFPNTYGMPLIKFVEGEEKEYAPMNVGVILSGGQAPGGHNVISGLFDGVKKLNPANKLYGFILGPGGLVDHKYMELTADIIDEYRNTGGFDIIGSGRTKLEKEDQFEKGYEILKELGIKALVIIGGDDSNTNACVLAEYYAAKNYGIQVIGCPKTIDGDLKNDMIETSFGFDTACKTYAEVIGNIQRDCNSARKYWHFIKLMGRSASHIALECALQVQPNVCIISEEVETKNMSLDDVVTYIAQVVADRAAAGNNFGTVLIPEGLIEFIPAMKRLIAELNDFLAANGEEFNNIKRSKQREYIISKLTPENAAIYASLPEGVARQLSLDRDPHGNVQVSLIETEKLLSEMVATKLAAWKEEGKYVGKFAAQHHFFGYEGRCAAPSNFDADYCYSLGYTASMLIANGKTGYMSSVRNTTAPAAEWIAGGVPITMMMNMERRHGEMKPVIQKALVKLDGAPFKAFAAQRETWAKETAYVYPGPIQYFGPTEVCDQPTKTLQLEQAK
;
A
#
# COMPACT_ATOMS: atom_id res chain seq x y z
N MET A 1 24.16 14.66 -0.84
CA MET A 1 24.02 13.56 -1.83
C MET A 1 24.36 14.05 -3.22
N THR A 2 25.12 13.29 -4.03
CA THR A 2 25.39 13.69 -5.42
C THR A 2 24.14 13.46 -6.27
N LYS A 3 23.56 14.53 -6.81
CA LYS A 3 22.35 14.47 -7.64
C LYS A 3 22.69 14.38 -9.13
N SER A 4 21.95 13.56 -9.86
CA SER A 4 22.01 13.56 -11.32
C SER A 4 21.35 14.81 -11.90
N ALA A 5 21.65 15.13 -13.16
CA ALA A 5 21.04 16.26 -13.86
C ALA A 5 19.49 16.16 -13.89
N LEU A 6 18.95 14.93 -14.02
CA LEU A 6 17.50 14.69 -13.99
C LEU A 6 16.91 14.94 -12.59
N GLN A 7 17.58 14.50 -11.53
CA GLN A 7 17.14 14.78 -10.15
C GLN A 7 17.15 16.28 -9.84
N ILE A 8 18.16 17.02 -10.33
CA ILE A 8 18.20 18.49 -10.19
C ILE A 8 17.03 19.14 -10.93
N ALA A 9 16.75 18.73 -12.17
CA ALA A 9 15.62 19.22 -12.94
C ALA A 9 14.27 18.85 -12.26
N ARG A 10 14.15 17.63 -11.74
CA ARG A 10 12.94 17.19 -11.04
C ARG A 10 12.73 17.92 -9.71
N ALA A 11 13.80 18.26 -8.99
CA ALA A 11 13.71 19.03 -7.75
C ALA A 11 13.10 20.42 -7.95
N ALA A 12 13.20 20.97 -9.16
CA ALA A 12 12.61 22.27 -9.52
C ALA A 12 11.08 22.21 -9.74
N TYR A 13 10.49 21.02 -9.85
CA TYR A 13 9.04 20.87 -9.98
C TYR A 13 8.34 21.43 -8.76
N GLN A 14 7.38 22.32 -8.99
CA GLN A 14 6.56 22.93 -7.93
C GLN A 14 5.22 22.17 -7.82
N PRO A 15 5.02 21.40 -6.75
CA PRO A 15 3.76 20.70 -6.55
C PRO A 15 2.58 21.66 -6.49
N LYS A 16 1.48 21.27 -7.12
CA LYS A 16 0.24 22.05 -7.17
C LYS A 16 -0.56 21.83 -5.87
N LEU A 17 -1.27 22.88 -5.45
CA LEU A 17 -2.15 22.84 -4.28
C LEU A 17 -3.61 23.11 -4.67
N PRO A 18 -4.56 22.55 -3.88
CA PRO A 18 -5.95 23.00 -3.89
C PRO A 18 -6.05 24.50 -3.68
N LYS A 19 -6.97 25.15 -4.42
CA LYS A 19 -7.14 26.62 -4.34
C LYS A 19 -7.38 27.09 -2.89
N ALA A 20 -8.19 26.35 -2.13
CA ALA A 20 -8.50 26.68 -0.75
C ALA A 20 -7.28 26.73 0.19
N LEU A 21 -6.17 26.03 -0.16
CA LEU A 21 -4.94 26.02 0.65
C LEU A 21 -3.95 27.11 0.30
N LYS A 22 -4.15 27.83 -0.82
CA LYS A 22 -3.21 28.89 -1.26
C LYS A 22 -3.26 30.14 -0.40
N GLY A 23 -4.40 30.43 0.21
CA GLY A 23 -4.62 31.56 1.10
C GLY A 23 -4.86 31.15 2.56
N ALA A 24 -5.54 32.01 3.30
CA ALA A 24 -6.05 31.71 4.61
C ALA A 24 -7.21 30.70 4.51
N VAL A 25 -7.32 29.79 5.47
CA VAL A 25 -8.31 28.73 5.46
C VAL A 25 -9.32 28.90 6.60
N LYS A 26 -10.57 28.52 6.32
CA LYS A 26 -11.63 28.34 7.31
C LYS A 26 -12.05 26.87 7.32
N VAL A 27 -12.30 26.35 8.52
CA VAL A 27 -12.87 25.01 8.70
C VAL A 27 -14.37 25.06 8.45
N GLN A 28 -14.83 24.17 7.58
CA GLN A 28 -16.24 23.82 7.43
C GLN A 28 -16.42 22.41 7.97
N GLU A 29 -17.22 22.27 9.03
CA GLU A 29 -17.52 20.99 9.65
C GLU A 29 -18.75 20.35 9.01
N GLY A 30 -18.65 19.05 8.77
CA GLY A 30 -19.77 18.20 8.35
C GLY A 30 -20.58 17.70 9.55
N GLY A 31 -21.41 16.68 9.33
CA GLY A 31 -22.11 15.99 10.40
C GLY A 31 -21.19 15.07 11.20
N PRO A 32 -21.67 14.59 12.37
CA PRO A 32 -20.95 13.59 13.16
C PRO A 32 -20.77 12.30 12.38
N THR A 33 -19.64 11.62 12.60
CA THR A 33 -19.30 10.38 11.91
C THR A 33 -19.49 9.15 12.79
N GLN A 34 -19.52 7.98 12.17
CA GLN A 34 -19.55 6.69 12.84
C GLN A 34 -18.50 5.76 12.23
N SER A 35 -18.02 4.79 13.00
CA SER A 35 -17.14 3.75 12.49
C SER A 35 -17.85 2.86 11.45
N VAL A 36 -17.06 2.19 10.62
CA VAL A 36 -17.57 1.30 9.55
C VAL A 36 -18.44 0.19 10.14
N ALA A 37 -17.99 -0.40 11.26
CA ALA A 37 -18.69 -1.43 12.01
C ALA A 37 -18.33 -1.31 13.50
N ASP A 38 -18.90 -2.16 14.36
CA ASP A 38 -18.57 -2.31 15.79
C ASP A 38 -18.61 -0.96 16.52
N GLN A 39 -19.65 -0.17 16.26
CA GLN A 39 -19.72 1.23 16.65
C GLN A 39 -19.63 1.44 18.17
N GLU A 40 -20.31 0.62 18.97
CA GLU A 40 -20.30 0.73 20.42
C GLU A 40 -18.93 0.36 21.01
N GLU A 41 -18.27 -0.65 20.46
CA GLU A 41 -16.93 -1.06 20.87
C GLU A 41 -15.89 0.01 20.53
N ILE A 42 -15.93 0.55 19.32
CA ILE A 42 -15.02 1.61 18.88
C ILE A 42 -15.25 2.89 19.71
N LYS A 43 -16.51 3.28 19.94
CA LYS A 43 -16.85 4.44 20.78
C LYS A 43 -16.33 4.28 22.21
N LYS A 44 -16.41 3.07 22.76
CA LYS A 44 -15.91 2.77 24.11
C LYS A 44 -14.38 2.89 24.20
N LEU A 45 -13.68 2.48 23.14
CA LEU A 45 -12.22 2.55 23.07
C LEU A 45 -11.70 3.96 22.78
N PHE A 46 -12.48 4.79 22.09
CA PHE A 46 -12.09 6.12 21.63
C PHE A 46 -13.10 7.22 22.03
N PRO A 47 -13.41 7.36 23.33
CA PRO A 47 -14.47 8.28 23.78
C PRO A 47 -14.21 9.76 23.47
N ASN A 48 -12.96 10.18 23.30
CA ASN A 48 -12.58 11.57 22.99
C ASN A 48 -12.47 11.86 21.49
N THR A 49 -12.28 10.83 20.66
CA THR A 49 -12.04 10.98 19.22
C THR A 49 -13.13 10.34 18.34
N TYR A 50 -14.09 9.62 18.93
CA TYR A 50 -15.22 9.05 18.22
C TYR A 50 -16.29 10.10 17.90
N GLY A 51 -16.91 9.99 16.73
CA GLY A 51 -18.05 10.83 16.35
C GLY A 51 -17.69 12.25 15.90
N MET A 52 -16.40 12.57 15.82
CA MET A 52 -15.96 13.88 15.32
C MET A 52 -16.47 14.12 13.89
N PRO A 53 -16.70 15.40 13.49
CA PRO A 53 -17.21 15.73 12.16
C PRO A 53 -16.15 15.57 11.07
N LEU A 54 -16.57 15.36 9.83
CA LEU A 54 -15.72 15.55 8.66
C LEU A 54 -15.29 17.01 8.55
N ILE A 55 -14.04 17.24 8.15
CA ILE A 55 -13.48 18.57 7.93
C ILE A 55 -13.28 18.83 6.45
N LYS A 56 -13.73 20.01 6.00
CA LYS A 56 -13.40 20.58 4.69
C LYS A 56 -12.77 21.96 4.90
N PHE A 57 -11.70 22.25 4.21
CA PHE A 57 -11.12 23.59 4.14
C PHE A 57 -11.74 24.40 3.02
N VAL A 58 -12.10 25.63 3.33
CA VAL A 58 -12.58 26.64 2.38
C VAL A 58 -11.77 27.91 2.58
N GLU A 59 -11.84 28.85 1.64
CA GLU A 59 -11.22 30.15 1.75
C GLU A 59 -11.71 30.86 3.02
N GLY A 60 -10.80 31.43 3.78
CA GLY A 60 -11.06 32.10 5.06
C GLY A 60 -10.39 33.46 5.17
N GLU A 61 -10.40 34.03 6.35
CA GLU A 61 -9.70 35.26 6.67
C GLU A 61 -8.34 34.99 7.28
N GLU A 62 -7.37 35.85 6.99
CA GLU A 62 -6.03 35.76 7.59
C GLU A 62 -6.09 35.95 9.09
N LYS A 63 -5.34 35.13 9.82
CA LYS A 63 -5.17 35.21 11.26
C LYS A 63 -3.72 34.91 11.63
N GLU A 64 -3.29 35.49 12.73
CA GLU A 64 -1.98 35.17 13.29
C GLU A 64 -2.04 33.85 14.09
N TYR A 65 -0.99 33.06 13.96
CA TYR A 65 -0.80 31.81 14.69
C TYR A 65 0.38 31.94 15.65
N ALA A 66 0.18 31.54 16.90
CA ALA A 66 1.28 31.44 17.86
C ALA A 66 2.34 30.44 17.38
N PRO A 67 3.63 30.68 17.70
CA PRO A 67 4.68 29.73 17.37
C PRO A 67 4.39 28.35 17.97
N MET A 68 4.65 27.29 17.17
CA MET A 68 4.55 25.90 17.62
C MET A 68 5.61 25.04 16.93
N ASN A 69 6.07 24.01 17.62
CA ASN A 69 6.90 22.98 17.00
C ASN A 69 6.03 21.78 16.64
N VAL A 70 6.37 21.12 15.53
CA VAL A 70 5.67 19.96 15.00
C VAL A 70 6.65 18.81 14.86
N GLY A 71 6.22 17.60 15.19
CA GLY A 71 6.97 16.38 14.97
C GLY A 71 6.41 15.59 13.77
N VAL A 72 7.27 14.86 13.05
CA VAL A 72 6.86 13.99 11.96
C VAL A 72 7.54 12.63 12.04
N ILE A 73 6.78 11.58 11.74
CA ILE A 73 7.23 10.18 11.72
C ILE A 73 6.86 9.55 10.38
N LEU A 74 7.83 8.87 9.75
CA LEU A 74 7.60 7.96 8.65
C LEU A 74 7.46 6.53 9.20
N SER A 75 6.30 5.90 9.02
CA SER A 75 6.00 4.60 9.62
C SER A 75 5.67 3.53 8.58
N GLY A 76 6.22 2.34 8.77
CA GLY A 76 5.99 1.17 7.94
C GLY A 76 6.86 1.10 6.69
N GLY A 77 6.40 0.37 5.68
CA GLY A 77 7.11 0.26 4.38
C GLY A 77 7.12 1.56 3.61
N GLN A 78 8.12 1.75 2.78
CA GLN A 78 8.27 2.96 1.97
C GLN A 78 7.20 3.05 0.87
N ALA A 79 6.92 4.27 0.45
CA ALA A 79 6.07 4.59 -0.69
C ALA A 79 6.54 5.89 -1.35
N PRO A 80 6.43 6.04 -2.69
CA PRO A 80 6.77 7.28 -3.37
C PRO A 80 5.97 8.46 -2.84
N GLY A 81 6.62 9.59 -2.62
CA GLY A 81 5.96 10.82 -2.19
C GLY A 81 6.05 11.14 -0.69
N GLY A 82 6.64 10.26 0.14
CA GLY A 82 6.81 10.55 1.57
C GLY A 82 7.59 11.83 1.85
N HIS A 83 8.63 12.10 1.07
CA HIS A 83 9.37 13.37 1.15
C HIS A 83 8.53 14.58 0.75
N ASN A 84 7.58 14.40 -0.18
CA ASN A 84 6.65 15.47 -0.57
C ASN A 84 5.60 15.75 0.51
N VAL A 85 5.16 14.73 1.26
CA VAL A 85 4.30 14.97 2.45
C VAL A 85 5.06 15.80 3.48
N ILE A 86 6.32 15.45 3.76
CA ILE A 86 7.17 16.20 4.71
C ILE A 86 7.40 17.63 4.21
N SER A 87 7.71 17.83 2.92
CA SER A 87 7.92 19.18 2.38
C SER A 87 6.65 20.03 2.39
N GLY A 88 5.49 19.42 2.08
CA GLY A 88 4.20 20.12 2.20
C GLY A 88 3.84 20.48 3.64
N LEU A 89 4.13 19.60 4.59
CA LEU A 89 3.98 19.88 6.02
C LEU A 89 4.91 21.01 6.47
N PHE A 90 6.20 20.96 6.06
CA PHE A 90 7.17 21.98 6.40
C PHE A 90 6.77 23.36 5.88
N ASP A 91 6.42 23.44 4.59
CA ASP A 91 6.03 24.72 3.98
C ASP A 91 4.75 25.28 4.60
N GLY A 92 3.77 24.40 4.89
CA GLY A 92 2.54 24.80 5.59
C GLY A 92 2.82 25.29 7.01
N VAL A 93 3.63 24.59 7.79
CA VAL A 93 4.02 24.95 9.15
C VAL A 93 4.79 26.28 9.15
N LYS A 94 5.69 26.49 8.21
CA LYS A 94 6.45 27.77 8.06
C LYS A 94 5.57 28.92 7.62
N LYS A 95 4.56 28.67 6.79
CA LYS A 95 3.59 29.70 6.37
C LYS A 95 2.70 30.16 7.56
N LEU A 96 2.33 29.25 8.44
CA LEU A 96 1.56 29.61 9.65
C LEU A 96 2.36 30.55 10.56
N ASN A 97 3.62 30.23 10.80
CA ASN A 97 4.53 31.09 11.55
C ASN A 97 5.98 30.75 11.18
N PRO A 98 6.79 31.69 10.70
CA PRO A 98 8.19 31.43 10.33
C PRO A 98 9.08 30.91 11.47
N ALA A 99 8.72 31.17 12.74
CA ALA A 99 9.43 30.69 13.92
C ALA A 99 9.16 29.20 14.21
N ASN A 100 8.15 28.60 13.60
CA ASN A 100 7.81 27.19 13.78
C ASN A 100 8.97 26.28 13.34
N LYS A 101 9.16 25.17 14.07
CA LYS A 101 10.13 24.14 13.77
C LYS A 101 9.46 22.81 13.46
N LEU A 102 10.05 22.05 12.53
CA LEU A 102 9.68 20.70 12.22
C LEU A 102 10.78 19.74 12.68
N TYR A 103 10.43 18.73 13.48
CA TYR A 103 11.34 17.69 13.96
C TYR A 103 10.97 16.35 13.33
N GLY A 104 11.93 15.69 12.71
CA GLY A 104 11.79 14.33 12.19
C GLY A 104 12.30 13.30 13.18
N PHE A 105 11.47 12.30 13.54
CA PHE A 105 11.90 11.19 14.39
C PHE A 105 12.54 10.09 13.54
N ILE A 106 13.77 9.71 13.92
CA ILE A 106 14.63 8.83 13.11
C ILE A 106 14.18 7.38 13.20
N LEU A 107 14.09 6.70 12.04
CA LEU A 107 13.72 5.29 11.90
C LEU A 107 12.33 4.95 12.47
N GLY A 108 11.38 5.88 12.29
CA GLY A 108 9.97 5.62 12.57
C GLY A 108 9.55 5.88 14.03
N PRO A 109 8.46 5.24 14.49
CA PRO A 109 7.93 5.48 15.84
C PRO A 109 8.92 5.15 16.96
N GLY A 110 9.88 4.22 16.72
CA GLY A 110 10.96 3.94 17.66
C GLY A 110 11.79 5.17 17.99
N GLY A 111 12.03 6.05 17.01
CA GLY A 111 12.79 7.29 17.23
C GLY A 111 12.15 8.22 18.26
N LEU A 112 10.82 8.23 18.36
CA LEU A 112 10.10 9.02 19.37
C LEU A 112 10.44 8.52 20.79
N VAL A 113 10.38 7.22 21.05
CA VAL A 113 10.63 6.65 22.40
C VAL A 113 12.11 6.46 22.72
N ASP A 114 12.96 6.41 21.69
CA ASP A 114 14.42 6.28 21.83
C ASP A 114 15.15 7.64 21.87
N HIS A 115 14.42 8.75 21.84
CA HIS A 115 14.97 10.11 21.84
C HIS A 115 15.91 10.37 20.63
N LYS A 116 15.52 9.85 19.45
CA LYS A 116 16.30 9.97 18.21
C LYS A 116 15.53 10.85 17.22
N TYR A 117 15.99 12.06 17.06
CA TYR A 117 15.34 13.06 16.20
C TYR A 117 16.36 14.01 15.56
N MET A 118 15.90 14.76 14.58
CA MET A 118 16.63 15.89 14.00
C MET A 118 15.67 17.02 13.66
N GLU A 119 16.13 18.25 13.72
CA GLU A 119 15.40 19.40 13.19
C GLU A 119 15.49 19.36 11.65
N LEU A 120 14.35 19.41 10.97
CA LEU A 120 14.25 19.47 9.52
C LEU A 120 14.28 20.94 9.09
N THR A 121 15.46 21.41 8.69
CA THR A 121 15.69 22.77 8.18
C THR A 121 15.33 22.88 6.69
N ALA A 122 15.19 24.11 6.18
CA ALA A 122 14.91 24.35 4.77
C ALA A 122 15.93 23.67 3.84
N ASP A 123 17.22 23.74 4.17
CA ASP A 123 18.29 23.13 3.36
C ASP A 123 18.12 21.60 3.27
N ILE A 124 17.76 20.95 4.39
CA ILE A 124 17.48 19.50 4.40
C ILE A 124 16.24 19.20 3.57
N ILE A 125 15.14 19.94 3.75
CA ILE A 125 13.91 19.76 3.00
C ILE A 125 14.15 19.91 1.50
N ASP A 126 14.86 20.94 1.08
CA ASP A 126 15.14 21.22 -0.33
C ASP A 126 16.01 20.14 -0.99
N GLU A 127 16.84 19.45 -0.20
CA GLU A 127 17.60 18.30 -0.71
C GLU A 127 16.70 17.12 -1.11
N TYR A 128 15.56 16.94 -0.44
CA TYR A 128 14.68 15.79 -0.63
C TYR A 128 13.40 16.08 -1.42
N ARG A 129 13.13 17.33 -1.85
CA ARG A 129 11.94 17.66 -2.64
C ARG A 129 11.85 16.81 -3.90
N ASN A 130 10.68 16.22 -4.15
CA ASN A 130 10.35 15.36 -5.30
C ASN A 130 11.28 14.14 -5.47
N THR A 131 11.85 13.64 -4.40
CA THR A 131 12.67 12.43 -4.40
C THR A 131 11.88 11.23 -3.88
N GLY A 132 12.27 10.03 -4.31
CA GLY A 132 11.72 8.77 -3.79
C GLY A 132 12.39 8.34 -2.49
N GLY A 133 11.86 7.28 -1.89
CA GLY A 133 12.37 6.74 -0.63
C GLY A 133 11.88 7.46 0.62
N PHE A 134 12.42 7.05 1.78
CA PHE A 134 12.11 7.62 3.10
C PHE A 134 13.40 8.00 3.85
N ASP A 135 14.49 8.16 3.12
CA ASP A 135 15.84 8.30 3.67
C ASP A 135 16.13 9.67 4.31
N ILE A 136 15.23 10.64 4.20
CA ILE A 136 15.34 11.91 4.95
C ILE A 136 15.43 11.70 6.47
N ILE A 137 14.61 10.79 7.02
CA ILE A 137 14.59 10.42 8.44
C ILE A 137 14.51 8.89 8.66
N GLY A 138 14.45 8.11 7.57
CA GLY A 138 14.20 6.68 7.64
C GLY A 138 12.79 6.33 8.11
N SER A 139 12.46 5.05 8.09
CA SER A 139 11.18 4.56 8.59
C SER A 139 11.36 3.30 9.45
N GLY A 140 10.37 2.99 10.28
CA GLY A 140 10.37 1.82 11.13
C GLY A 140 8.97 1.26 11.38
N ARG A 141 8.91 0.04 11.94
CA ARG A 141 7.67 -0.68 12.21
C ARG A 141 7.38 -0.86 13.71
N THR A 142 8.07 -0.12 14.57
CA THR A 142 7.81 -0.12 16.01
C THR A 142 6.37 0.31 16.25
N LYS A 143 5.60 -0.51 16.96
CA LYS A 143 4.27 -0.13 17.42
C LYS A 143 4.36 0.50 18.80
N LEU A 144 3.67 1.59 18.98
CA LEU A 144 3.47 2.21 20.30
C LEU A 144 2.15 1.68 20.84
N GLU A 145 2.21 0.69 21.72
CA GLU A 145 1.02 -0.01 22.25
C GLU A 145 0.91 0.05 23.77
N LYS A 146 1.97 0.44 24.45
CA LYS A 146 2.07 0.43 25.90
C LYS A 146 2.06 1.85 26.47
N GLU A 147 1.45 2.00 27.62
CA GLU A 147 1.33 3.29 28.33
C GLU A 147 2.72 3.91 28.61
N ASP A 148 3.71 3.10 28.98
CA ASP A 148 5.08 3.59 29.23
C ASP A 148 5.75 4.16 27.95
N GLN A 149 5.40 3.64 26.78
CA GLN A 149 5.87 4.19 25.50
C GLN A 149 5.18 5.52 25.18
N PHE A 150 3.88 5.65 25.49
CA PHE A 150 3.13 6.89 25.28
C PHE A 150 3.66 8.00 26.19
N GLU A 151 3.94 7.69 27.46
CA GLU A 151 4.51 8.65 28.42
C GLU A 151 5.92 9.08 28.01
N LYS A 152 6.80 8.14 27.64
CA LYS A 152 8.14 8.48 27.11
C LYS A 152 8.05 9.40 25.89
N GLY A 153 7.16 9.07 24.97
CA GLY A 153 6.90 9.90 23.79
C GLY A 153 6.45 11.31 24.20
N TYR A 154 5.52 11.42 25.13
CA TYR A 154 5.04 12.71 25.63
C TYR A 154 6.15 13.56 26.25
N GLU A 155 6.99 12.98 27.11
CA GLU A 155 8.09 13.74 27.73
C GLU A 155 9.07 14.30 26.69
N ILE A 156 9.36 13.56 25.63
CA ILE A 156 10.21 14.03 24.52
C ILE A 156 9.52 15.14 23.72
N LEU A 157 8.23 14.99 23.40
CA LEU A 157 7.45 16.02 22.72
C LEU A 157 7.41 17.31 23.54
N LYS A 158 7.24 17.20 24.85
CA LYS A 158 7.23 18.30 25.80
C LYS A 158 8.59 19.00 25.89
N GLU A 159 9.68 18.24 25.98
CA GLU A 159 11.06 18.75 25.99
C GLU A 159 11.35 19.60 24.73
N LEU A 160 10.92 19.13 23.56
CA LEU A 160 11.10 19.81 22.29
C LEU A 160 10.07 20.92 22.01
N GLY A 161 9.13 21.15 22.93
CA GLY A 161 8.04 22.11 22.76
C GLY A 161 7.11 21.77 21.61
N ILE A 162 7.05 20.47 21.21
CA ILE A 162 6.19 19.99 20.13
C ILE A 162 4.74 19.96 20.61
N LYS A 163 3.83 20.54 19.81
CA LYS A 163 2.39 20.61 20.07
C LYS A 163 1.57 19.72 19.16
N ALA A 164 2.17 19.21 18.09
CA ALA A 164 1.51 18.32 17.16
C ALA A 164 2.49 17.29 16.61
N LEU A 165 1.99 16.06 16.39
CA LEU A 165 2.70 14.94 15.80
C LEU A 165 1.97 14.49 14.54
N VAL A 166 2.69 14.39 13.42
CA VAL A 166 2.17 13.86 12.16
C VAL A 166 2.74 12.48 11.91
N ILE A 167 1.88 11.48 11.76
CA ILE A 167 2.26 10.09 11.49
C ILE A 167 1.90 9.76 10.04
N ILE A 168 2.92 9.54 9.22
CA ILE A 168 2.79 9.18 7.81
C ILE A 168 2.93 7.67 7.70
N GLY A 169 1.83 6.95 7.42
CA GLY A 169 1.87 5.49 7.39
C GLY A 169 0.61 4.82 6.86
N GLY A 170 0.62 3.50 6.85
CA GLY A 170 -0.50 2.67 6.41
C GLY A 170 -1.62 2.57 7.47
N ASP A 171 -2.47 1.56 7.32
CA ASP A 171 -3.60 1.27 8.21
C ASP A 171 -3.18 1.10 9.68
N ASP A 172 -2.22 0.22 9.95
CA ASP A 172 -1.70 -0.01 11.33
C ASP A 172 -1.10 1.26 11.94
N SER A 173 -0.36 2.05 11.15
CA SER A 173 0.28 3.28 11.64
C SER A 173 -0.74 4.37 11.94
N ASN A 174 -1.79 4.49 11.13
CA ASN A 174 -2.88 5.45 11.36
C ASN A 174 -3.81 4.99 12.49
N THR A 175 -4.02 3.69 12.67
CA THR A 175 -4.66 3.14 13.87
C THR A 175 -3.88 3.54 15.12
N ASN A 176 -2.55 3.40 15.09
CA ASN A 176 -1.67 3.81 16.19
C ASN A 176 -1.70 5.34 16.43
N ALA A 177 -1.79 6.14 15.36
CA ALA A 177 -1.99 7.59 15.47
C ALA A 177 -3.29 7.93 16.21
N CYS A 178 -4.37 7.19 15.94
CA CYS A 178 -5.64 7.37 16.64
C CYS A 178 -5.55 7.00 18.13
N VAL A 179 -4.87 5.90 18.46
CA VAL A 179 -4.63 5.49 19.86
C VAL A 179 -3.82 6.56 20.61
N LEU A 180 -2.78 7.11 20.01
CA LEU A 180 -2.01 8.22 20.58
C LEU A 180 -2.85 9.48 20.76
N ALA A 181 -3.67 9.84 19.75
CA ALA A 181 -4.57 10.99 19.83
C ALA A 181 -5.55 10.85 20.99
N GLU A 182 -6.15 9.67 21.13
CA GLU A 182 -7.07 9.35 22.22
C GLU A 182 -6.40 9.46 23.59
N TYR A 183 -5.21 8.85 23.73
CA TYR A 183 -4.45 8.85 24.98
C TYR A 183 -4.06 10.27 25.41
N TYR A 184 -3.51 11.07 24.50
CA TYR A 184 -3.10 12.43 24.81
C TYR A 184 -4.28 13.36 25.07
N ALA A 185 -5.43 13.14 24.42
CA ALA A 185 -6.66 13.84 24.71
C ALA A 185 -7.20 13.48 26.10
N ALA A 186 -7.24 12.21 26.47
CA ALA A 186 -7.70 11.73 27.77
C ALA A 186 -6.84 12.27 28.94
N LYS A 187 -5.54 12.42 28.73
CA LYS A 187 -4.58 12.98 29.71
C LYS A 187 -4.53 14.52 29.68
N ASN A 188 -5.23 15.20 28.77
CA ASN A 188 -5.17 16.64 28.56
C ASN A 188 -3.73 17.17 28.32
N TYR A 189 -2.90 16.43 27.59
CA TYR A 189 -1.51 16.80 27.33
C TYR A 189 -1.35 17.92 26.29
N GLY A 190 -2.41 18.26 25.57
CA GLY A 190 -2.40 19.35 24.59
C GLY A 190 -1.56 19.02 23.34
N ILE A 191 -1.31 17.75 23.06
CA ILE A 191 -0.62 17.27 21.85
C ILE A 191 -1.66 16.81 20.85
N GLN A 192 -1.60 17.36 19.64
CA GLN A 192 -2.43 16.93 18.52
C GLN A 192 -1.73 15.80 17.76
N VAL A 193 -2.49 14.82 17.28
CA VAL A 193 -1.94 13.74 16.41
C VAL A 193 -2.75 13.68 15.13
N ILE A 194 -2.06 13.78 13.99
CA ILE A 194 -2.64 13.74 12.65
C ILE A 194 -2.01 12.59 11.86
N GLY A 195 -2.83 11.82 11.17
CA GLY A 195 -2.38 10.77 10.26
C GLY A 195 -2.31 11.24 8.80
N CYS A 196 -1.46 10.59 7.99
CA CYS A 196 -1.46 10.73 6.54
C CYS A 196 -1.55 9.34 5.88
N PRO A 197 -2.42 9.15 4.87
CA PRO A 197 -2.68 7.84 4.28
C PRO A 197 -1.57 7.41 3.32
N LYS A 198 -0.78 6.42 3.71
CA LYS A 198 0.34 5.88 2.95
C LYS A 198 0.20 4.38 2.73
N THR A 199 0.09 3.94 1.50
CA THR A 199 0.37 2.57 1.06
C THR A 199 0.44 2.51 -0.46
N ILE A 200 1.37 1.73 -1.02
CA ILE A 200 1.35 1.42 -2.45
C ILE A 200 0.26 0.40 -2.80
N ASP A 201 -0.23 -0.35 -1.83
CA ASP A 201 -1.14 -1.49 -2.05
C ASP A 201 -2.56 -1.05 -2.48
N GLY A 202 -2.91 0.23 -2.27
CA GLY A 202 -4.23 0.76 -2.64
C GLY A 202 -5.36 0.36 -1.69
N ASP A 203 -5.05 -0.34 -0.60
CA ASP A 203 -6.02 -0.91 0.34
C ASP A 203 -6.47 0.03 1.47
N LEU A 204 -5.82 1.19 1.63
CA LEU A 204 -6.27 2.28 2.50
C LEU A 204 -7.10 3.26 1.68
N LYS A 205 -8.36 2.94 1.47
CA LYS A 205 -9.26 3.63 0.56
C LYS A 205 -10.70 3.57 1.05
N ASN A 206 -11.42 4.69 0.91
CA ASN A 206 -12.86 4.82 1.17
C ASN A 206 -13.38 6.10 0.46
N ASP A 207 -14.64 6.47 0.69
CA ASP A 207 -15.24 7.66 0.05
C ASP A 207 -14.53 8.98 0.42
N MET A 208 -13.79 9.01 1.52
CA MET A 208 -13.08 10.20 2.00
C MET A 208 -11.58 10.14 1.71
N ILE A 209 -11.04 8.98 1.45
CA ILE A 209 -9.66 8.72 1.01
C ILE A 209 -9.76 7.99 -0.33
N GLU A 210 -9.77 8.73 -1.42
CA GLU A 210 -9.95 8.20 -2.78
C GLU A 210 -8.77 7.35 -3.24
N THR A 211 -7.59 7.66 -2.75
CA THR A 211 -6.35 6.90 -2.95
C THR A 211 -5.40 7.14 -1.79
N SER A 212 -4.57 6.15 -1.47
CA SER A 212 -3.40 6.34 -0.61
C SER A 212 -2.19 6.70 -1.46
N PHE A 213 -1.31 7.57 -0.95
CA PHE A 213 -0.17 8.00 -1.73
C PHE A 213 0.85 6.89 -1.97
N GLY A 214 1.52 6.98 -3.09
CA GLY A 214 2.50 6.03 -3.58
C GLY A 214 1.89 4.95 -4.50
N PHE A 215 0.59 4.72 -4.46
CA PHE A 215 -0.10 3.77 -5.34
C PHE A 215 0.03 4.19 -6.82
N ASP A 216 -0.25 5.46 -7.13
CA ASP A 216 -0.14 6.00 -8.48
C ASP A 216 1.26 5.79 -9.08
N THR A 217 2.29 6.23 -8.37
CA THR A 217 3.67 6.11 -8.83
C THR A 217 4.11 4.66 -8.97
N ALA A 218 3.81 3.79 -7.98
CA ALA A 218 4.18 2.39 -8.02
C ALA A 218 3.54 1.70 -9.24
N CYS A 219 2.24 1.92 -9.48
CA CYS A 219 1.55 1.33 -10.63
C CYS A 219 2.10 1.85 -11.97
N LYS A 220 2.41 3.13 -12.09
CA LYS A 220 3.03 3.71 -13.30
C LYS A 220 4.42 3.14 -13.55
N THR A 221 5.23 2.98 -12.49
CA THR A 221 6.54 2.36 -12.58
C THR A 221 6.46 0.91 -13.06
N TYR A 222 5.55 0.13 -12.47
CA TYR A 222 5.38 -1.27 -12.87
C TYR A 222 4.80 -1.39 -14.27
N ALA A 223 3.83 -0.58 -14.65
CA ALA A 223 3.23 -0.61 -15.98
C ALA A 223 4.25 -0.29 -17.08
N GLU A 224 5.16 0.67 -16.86
CA GLU A 224 6.28 0.95 -17.77
C GLU A 224 7.13 -0.30 -17.99
N VAL A 225 7.59 -0.93 -16.90
CA VAL A 225 8.49 -2.10 -16.99
C VAL A 225 7.76 -3.30 -17.58
N ILE A 226 6.50 -3.54 -17.22
CA ILE A 226 5.68 -4.60 -17.83
C ILE A 226 5.55 -4.37 -19.34
N GLY A 227 5.27 -3.12 -19.75
CA GLY A 227 5.18 -2.76 -21.17
C GLY A 227 6.48 -3.05 -21.93
N ASN A 228 7.65 -2.80 -21.32
CA ASN A 228 8.95 -3.14 -21.90
C ASN A 228 9.12 -4.66 -22.04
N ILE A 229 8.73 -5.45 -21.03
CA ILE A 229 8.73 -6.93 -21.08
C ILE A 229 7.76 -7.42 -22.15
N GLN A 230 6.57 -6.84 -22.28
CA GLN A 230 5.61 -7.20 -23.31
C GLN A 230 6.15 -6.91 -24.73
N ARG A 231 6.94 -5.86 -24.88
CA ARG A 231 7.60 -5.54 -26.14
C ARG A 231 8.65 -6.58 -26.50
N ASP A 232 9.47 -7.02 -25.54
CA ASP A 232 10.40 -8.13 -25.71
C ASP A 232 9.66 -9.44 -26.03
N CYS A 233 8.63 -9.73 -25.25
CA CYS A 233 7.76 -10.89 -25.42
C CYS A 233 7.20 -10.99 -26.85
N ASN A 234 6.67 -9.89 -27.39
CA ASN A 234 6.14 -9.82 -28.75
C ASN A 234 7.25 -9.88 -29.82
N SER A 235 8.46 -9.42 -29.52
CA SER A 235 9.60 -9.47 -30.41
C SER A 235 10.21 -10.87 -30.50
N ALA A 236 10.44 -11.51 -29.35
CA ALA A 236 11.06 -12.84 -29.25
C ALA A 236 10.09 -13.98 -29.57
N ARG A 237 8.81 -13.85 -29.26
CA ARG A 237 7.69 -14.79 -29.48
C ARG A 237 7.93 -16.21 -28.93
N LYS A 238 8.63 -16.35 -27.80
CA LYS A 238 9.05 -17.67 -27.30
C LYS A 238 8.96 -17.88 -25.79
N TYR A 239 8.63 -16.84 -24.98
CA TYR A 239 8.58 -16.92 -23.53
C TYR A 239 7.23 -16.49 -22.98
N TRP A 240 6.83 -17.15 -21.87
CA TRP A 240 5.78 -16.71 -20.98
C TRP A 240 6.40 -16.02 -19.78
N HIS A 241 6.09 -14.75 -19.56
CA HIS A 241 6.59 -13.97 -18.44
C HIS A 241 5.59 -14.00 -17.30
N PHE A 242 5.97 -14.64 -16.19
CA PHE A 242 5.21 -14.67 -14.95
C PHE A 242 5.70 -13.54 -14.06
N ILE A 243 4.86 -12.56 -13.82
CA ILE A 243 5.22 -11.28 -13.20
C ILE A 243 4.43 -11.16 -11.88
N LYS A 244 5.12 -11.35 -10.76
CA LYS A 244 4.57 -11.09 -9.43
C LYS A 244 4.67 -9.59 -9.14
N LEU A 245 3.55 -8.99 -8.70
CA LEU A 245 3.44 -7.58 -8.34
C LEU A 245 3.23 -7.45 -6.84
N MET A 246 3.94 -6.52 -6.22
CA MET A 246 3.74 -6.21 -4.80
C MET A 246 2.28 -5.81 -4.53
N GLY A 247 1.81 -6.00 -3.31
CA GLY A 247 0.43 -5.82 -2.90
C GLY A 247 -0.08 -7.07 -2.21
N ARG A 248 0.14 -7.16 -0.87
CA ARG A 248 -0.16 -8.38 -0.12
C ARG A 248 -1.65 -8.54 0.17
N SER A 249 -2.31 -7.46 0.54
CA SER A 249 -3.65 -7.52 1.13
C SER A 249 -4.78 -7.36 0.13
N ALA A 250 -4.50 -6.94 -1.10
CA ALA A 250 -5.49 -6.72 -2.16
C ALA A 250 -4.80 -6.71 -3.53
N SER A 251 -5.57 -6.91 -4.59
CA SER A 251 -5.08 -7.00 -5.97
C SER A 251 -5.16 -5.67 -6.75
N HIS A 252 -5.25 -4.52 -6.07
CA HIS A 252 -5.40 -3.22 -6.75
C HIS A 252 -4.26 -2.91 -7.71
N ILE A 253 -3.00 -3.19 -7.34
CA ILE A 253 -1.84 -2.96 -8.21
C ILE A 253 -1.92 -3.82 -9.46
N ALA A 254 -2.24 -5.11 -9.30
CA ALA A 254 -2.36 -6.03 -10.43
C ALA A 254 -3.47 -5.60 -11.39
N LEU A 255 -4.64 -5.20 -10.86
CA LEU A 255 -5.76 -4.69 -11.63
C LEU A 255 -5.41 -3.41 -12.38
N GLU A 256 -4.79 -2.43 -11.70
CA GLU A 256 -4.36 -1.17 -12.33
C GLU A 256 -3.37 -1.42 -13.47
N CYS A 257 -2.33 -2.24 -13.20
CA CYS A 257 -1.36 -2.59 -14.24
C CYS A 257 -2.03 -3.31 -15.41
N ALA A 258 -2.97 -4.23 -15.15
CA ALA A 258 -3.69 -4.92 -16.22
C ALA A 258 -4.49 -3.95 -17.10
N LEU A 259 -5.15 -2.96 -16.51
CA LEU A 259 -5.89 -1.93 -17.24
C LEU A 259 -4.97 -1.02 -18.08
N GLN A 260 -3.72 -0.85 -17.65
CA GLN A 260 -2.74 -0.02 -18.37
C GLN A 260 -2.03 -0.77 -19.50
N VAL A 261 -1.74 -2.07 -19.35
CA VAL A 261 -0.84 -2.80 -20.27
C VAL A 261 -1.50 -3.97 -21.00
N GLN A 262 -2.71 -4.38 -20.64
CA GLN A 262 -3.51 -5.43 -21.28
C GLN A 262 -2.76 -6.77 -21.43
N PRO A 263 -2.39 -7.43 -20.30
CA PRO A 263 -1.68 -8.71 -20.31
C PRO A 263 -2.60 -9.85 -20.77
N ASN A 264 -2.04 -11.01 -21.15
CA ASN A 264 -2.83 -12.18 -21.51
C ASN A 264 -3.58 -12.78 -20.30
N VAL A 265 -2.95 -12.72 -19.11
CA VAL A 265 -3.57 -13.16 -17.86
C VAL A 265 -3.27 -12.15 -16.78
N CYS A 266 -4.27 -11.81 -15.99
CA CYS A 266 -4.11 -11.16 -14.70
C CYS A 266 -4.99 -11.88 -13.69
N ILE A 267 -4.38 -12.35 -12.61
CA ILE A 267 -5.11 -12.97 -11.50
C ILE A 267 -5.56 -11.87 -10.54
N ILE A 268 -6.82 -11.94 -10.14
CA ILE A 268 -7.40 -11.08 -9.09
C ILE A 268 -7.72 -11.96 -7.89
N SER A 269 -7.00 -11.77 -6.80
CA SER A 269 -7.07 -12.63 -5.62
C SER A 269 -8.47 -12.69 -5.02
N GLU A 270 -9.17 -11.57 -4.99
CA GLU A 270 -10.55 -11.45 -4.48
C GLU A 270 -11.55 -12.27 -5.32
N GLU A 271 -11.31 -12.38 -6.62
CA GLU A 271 -12.11 -13.26 -7.49
C GLU A 271 -11.84 -14.73 -7.19
N VAL A 272 -10.58 -15.09 -6.98
CA VAL A 272 -10.16 -16.45 -6.60
C VAL A 272 -10.84 -16.88 -5.30
N GLU A 273 -10.83 -16.03 -4.27
CA GLU A 273 -11.49 -16.29 -3.00
C GLU A 273 -13.01 -16.40 -3.15
N THR A 274 -13.64 -15.45 -3.83
CA THR A 274 -15.10 -15.41 -4.02
C THR A 274 -15.61 -16.62 -4.78
N LYS A 275 -14.85 -17.08 -5.78
CA LYS A 275 -15.19 -18.29 -6.56
C LYS A 275 -14.74 -19.60 -5.89
N ASN A 276 -14.13 -19.52 -4.72
CA ASN A 276 -13.57 -20.66 -3.98
C ASN A 276 -12.63 -21.52 -4.86
N MET A 277 -11.80 -20.86 -5.67
CA MET A 277 -10.87 -21.54 -6.57
C MET A 277 -9.74 -22.20 -5.78
N SER A 278 -9.40 -23.41 -6.19
CA SER A 278 -8.19 -24.10 -5.71
C SER A 278 -6.95 -23.59 -6.46
N LEU A 279 -5.76 -23.93 -5.96
CA LEU A 279 -4.51 -23.66 -6.66
C LEU A 279 -4.50 -24.32 -8.06
N ASP A 280 -5.06 -25.55 -8.17
CA ASP A 280 -5.16 -26.25 -9.46
C ASP A 280 -6.13 -25.57 -10.43
N ASP A 281 -7.21 -24.96 -9.95
CA ASP A 281 -8.12 -24.16 -10.80
C ASP A 281 -7.41 -22.94 -11.40
N VAL A 282 -6.61 -22.23 -10.60
CA VAL A 282 -5.81 -21.10 -11.07
C VAL A 282 -4.78 -21.56 -12.11
N VAL A 283 -4.08 -22.66 -11.83
CA VAL A 283 -3.11 -23.26 -12.77
C VAL A 283 -3.78 -23.70 -14.05
N THR A 284 -4.97 -24.33 -13.95
CA THR A 284 -5.74 -24.77 -15.11
C THR A 284 -6.19 -23.62 -15.99
N TYR A 285 -6.63 -22.52 -15.39
CA TYR A 285 -6.99 -21.29 -16.12
C TYR A 285 -5.81 -20.75 -16.91
N ILE A 286 -4.62 -20.62 -16.28
CA ILE A 286 -3.41 -20.14 -16.96
C ILE A 286 -3.00 -21.11 -18.07
N ALA A 287 -2.96 -22.43 -17.80
CA ALA A 287 -2.60 -23.45 -18.77
C ALA A 287 -3.53 -23.46 -19.99
N GLN A 288 -4.84 -23.20 -19.79
CA GLN A 288 -5.80 -23.12 -20.89
C GLN A 288 -5.48 -21.93 -21.81
N VAL A 289 -5.20 -20.74 -21.24
CA VAL A 289 -4.81 -19.56 -22.04
C VAL A 289 -3.51 -19.86 -22.82
N VAL A 290 -2.53 -20.51 -22.19
CA VAL A 290 -1.29 -20.93 -22.86
C VAL A 290 -1.58 -21.87 -24.03
N ALA A 291 -2.45 -22.87 -23.84
CA ALA A 291 -2.80 -23.85 -24.84
C ALA A 291 -3.57 -23.23 -26.01
N ASP A 292 -4.55 -22.38 -25.72
CA ASP A 292 -5.34 -21.67 -26.73
C ASP A 292 -4.48 -20.76 -27.61
N ARG A 293 -3.55 -20.03 -27.00
CA ARG A 293 -2.60 -19.17 -27.73
C ARG A 293 -1.61 -20.00 -28.55
N ALA A 294 -1.15 -21.12 -28.02
CA ALA A 294 -0.26 -22.04 -28.76
C ALA A 294 -0.95 -22.63 -30.00
N ALA A 295 -2.23 -23.01 -29.88
CA ALA A 295 -3.05 -23.48 -31.00
C ALA A 295 -3.20 -22.41 -32.10
N ALA A 296 -3.19 -21.12 -31.72
CA ALA A 296 -3.16 -19.99 -32.65
C ALA A 296 -1.73 -19.61 -33.13
N GLY A 297 -0.70 -20.39 -32.78
CA GLY A 297 0.70 -20.16 -33.18
C GLY A 297 1.47 -19.21 -32.26
N ASN A 298 0.92 -18.80 -31.13
CA ASN A 298 1.51 -17.85 -30.20
C ASN A 298 2.01 -18.54 -28.92
N ASN A 299 3.29 -18.94 -28.88
CA ASN A 299 3.92 -19.60 -27.72
C ASN A 299 4.54 -18.58 -26.73
N PHE A 300 3.90 -17.46 -26.51
CA PHE A 300 4.39 -16.38 -25.66
C PHE A 300 3.22 -15.64 -25.02
N GLY A 301 3.51 -14.98 -23.91
CA GLY A 301 2.52 -14.17 -23.22
C GLY A 301 2.99 -13.62 -21.88
N THR A 302 2.13 -12.86 -21.21
CA THR A 302 2.38 -12.29 -19.89
C THR A 302 1.28 -12.65 -18.91
N VAL A 303 1.68 -13.00 -17.68
CA VAL A 303 0.80 -13.36 -16.56
C VAL A 303 1.13 -12.45 -15.40
N LEU A 304 0.19 -11.61 -14.98
CA LEU A 304 0.31 -10.78 -13.79
C LEU A 304 -0.28 -11.49 -12.58
N ILE A 305 0.47 -11.52 -11.48
CA ILE A 305 0.17 -12.29 -10.29
C ILE A 305 0.29 -11.35 -9.07
N PRO A 306 -0.79 -11.13 -8.31
CA PRO A 306 -0.69 -10.37 -7.06
C PRO A 306 0.12 -11.15 -6.01
N GLU A 307 0.96 -10.46 -5.26
CA GLU A 307 1.83 -11.03 -4.23
C GLU A 307 1.05 -11.86 -3.20
N GLY A 308 -0.14 -11.40 -2.82
CA GLY A 308 -0.96 -12.04 -1.81
C GLY A 308 -1.78 -13.25 -2.27
N LEU A 309 -1.74 -13.64 -3.55
CA LEU A 309 -2.62 -14.66 -4.13
C LEU A 309 -2.76 -15.92 -3.27
N ILE A 310 -1.67 -16.42 -2.72
CA ILE A 310 -1.67 -17.67 -1.93
C ILE A 310 -2.59 -17.60 -0.71
N GLU A 311 -2.67 -16.44 -0.07
CA GLU A 311 -3.54 -16.22 1.10
C GLU A 311 -5.04 -16.08 0.72
N PHE A 312 -5.35 -15.86 -0.54
CA PHE A 312 -6.73 -15.78 -1.05
C PHE A 312 -7.26 -17.12 -1.60
N ILE A 313 -6.41 -18.14 -1.74
CA ILE A 313 -6.83 -19.49 -2.07
C ILE A 313 -7.33 -20.16 -0.76
N PRO A 314 -8.63 -20.48 -0.62
CA PRO A 314 -9.19 -20.88 0.68
C PRO A 314 -8.49 -22.08 1.34
N ALA A 315 -8.09 -23.07 0.56
CA ALA A 315 -7.33 -24.21 1.06
C ALA A 315 -5.93 -23.82 1.56
N MET A 316 -5.24 -22.95 0.84
CA MET A 316 -3.92 -22.44 1.25
C MET A 316 -4.03 -21.53 2.47
N LYS A 317 -5.08 -20.72 2.57
CA LYS A 317 -5.36 -19.85 3.72
C LYS A 317 -5.51 -20.68 5.01
N ARG A 318 -6.27 -21.80 4.94
CA ARG A 318 -6.41 -22.73 6.08
C ARG A 318 -5.07 -23.38 6.45
N LEU A 319 -4.31 -23.85 5.47
CA LEU A 319 -2.98 -24.41 5.68
C LEU A 319 -2.04 -23.41 6.35
N ILE A 320 -1.99 -22.17 5.86
CA ILE A 320 -1.12 -21.11 6.41
C ILE A 320 -1.52 -20.78 7.85
N ALA A 321 -2.82 -20.71 8.15
CA ALA A 321 -3.31 -20.46 9.51
C ALA A 321 -2.84 -21.56 10.46
N GLU A 322 -3.03 -22.84 10.11
CA GLU A 322 -2.58 -23.98 10.92
C GLU A 322 -1.06 -24.00 11.08
N LEU A 323 -0.30 -23.72 10.02
CA LEU A 323 1.16 -23.60 10.09
C LEU A 323 1.62 -22.46 11.02
N ASN A 324 0.95 -21.33 11.00
CA ASN A 324 1.26 -20.20 11.88
C ASN A 324 1.05 -20.59 13.34
N ASP A 325 -0.11 -21.20 13.67
CA ASP A 325 -0.41 -21.65 15.02
C ASP A 325 0.56 -22.74 15.50
N PHE A 326 0.86 -23.70 14.63
CA PHE A 326 1.79 -24.79 14.92
C PHE A 326 3.21 -24.29 15.18
N LEU A 327 3.75 -23.44 14.31
CA LEU A 327 5.12 -22.93 14.43
C LEU A 327 5.25 -21.92 15.57
N ALA A 328 4.21 -21.17 15.89
CA ALA A 328 4.20 -20.31 17.07
C ALA A 328 4.33 -21.12 18.38
N ALA A 329 3.66 -22.28 18.45
CA ALA A 329 3.69 -23.15 19.62
C ALA A 329 4.94 -24.05 19.71
N ASN A 330 5.56 -24.41 18.58
CA ASN A 330 6.61 -25.45 18.50
C ASN A 330 7.90 -24.97 17.80
N GLY A 331 8.14 -23.66 17.71
CA GLY A 331 9.26 -23.09 16.94
C GLY A 331 10.63 -23.58 17.39
N GLU A 332 10.88 -23.70 18.71
CA GLU A 332 12.17 -24.22 19.23
C GLU A 332 12.39 -25.68 18.84
N GLU A 333 11.39 -26.53 19.00
CA GLU A 333 11.46 -27.95 18.61
C GLU A 333 11.72 -28.08 17.11
N PHE A 334 10.96 -27.33 16.29
CA PHE A 334 11.09 -27.31 14.84
C PHE A 334 12.50 -26.90 14.37
N ASN A 335 13.08 -25.86 14.97
CA ASN A 335 14.42 -25.38 14.60
C ASN A 335 15.54 -26.37 14.96
N ASN A 336 15.32 -27.25 15.93
CA ASN A 336 16.25 -28.30 16.31
C ASN A 336 16.18 -29.54 15.41
N ILE A 337 15.16 -29.65 14.53
CA ILE A 337 15.02 -30.76 13.61
C ILE A 337 15.94 -30.57 12.40
N LYS A 338 16.65 -31.65 12.00
CA LYS A 338 17.46 -31.64 10.78
C LYS A 338 16.62 -31.20 9.59
N ARG A 339 17.12 -30.26 8.80
CA ARG A 339 16.43 -29.65 7.66
C ARG A 339 15.76 -30.65 6.71
N SER A 340 16.43 -31.79 6.44
CA SER A 340 15.89 -32.87 5.60
C SER A 340 14.68 -33.60 6.22
N LYS A 341 14.39 -33.40 7.50
CA LYS A 341 13.28 -34.01 8.21
C LYS A 341 12.17 -33.03 8.58
N GLN A 342 12.38 -31.74 8.37
CA GLN A 342 11.42 -30.70 8.75
C GLN A 342 10.07 -30.85 8.00
N ARG A 343 10.11 -31.21 6.70
CA ARG A 343 8.90 -31.40 5.90
C ARG A 343 8.06 -32.57 6.43
N GLU A 344 8.68 -33.71 6.70
CA GLU A 344 8.02 -34.89 7.27
C GLU A 344 7.42 -34.58 8.67
N TYR A 345 8.16 -33.82 9.47
CA TYR A 345 7.72 -33.40 10.80
C TYR A 345 6.47 -32.52 10.72
N ILE A 346 6.46 -31.49 9.86
CA ILE A 346 5.29 -30.64 9.65
C ILE A 346 4.08 -31.49 9.20
N ILE A 347 4.24 -32.36 8.18
CA ILE A 347 3.18 -33.24 7.68
C ILE A 347 2.59 -34.08 8.81
N SER A 348 3.39 -34.59 9.73
CA SER A 348 2.95 -35.41 10.87
C SER A 348 2.14 -34.65 11.93
N LYS A 349 2.17 -33.30 11.90
CA LYS A 349 1.54 -32.44 12.91
C LYS A 349 0.30 -31.70 12.39
N LEU A 350 0.16 -31.58 11.07
CA LEU A 350 -0.99 -30.94 10.44
C LEU A 350 -2.23 -31.86 10.44
N THR A 351 -3.39 -31.24 10.33
CA THR A 351 -4.64 -31.98 10.03
C THR A 351 -4.48 -32.76 8.71
N PRO A 352 -5.17 -33.92 8.53
CA PRO A 352 -5.01 -34.74 7.33
C PRO A 352 -5.22 -33.97 6.01
N GLU A 353 -6.19 -33.06 5.97
CA GLU A 353 -6.48 -32.22 4.80
C GLU A 353 -5.29 -31.29 4.48
N ASN A 354 -4.82 -30.53 5.48
CA ASN A 354 -3.70 -29.59 5.29
C ASN A 354 -2.37 -30.33 5.09
N ALA A 355 -2.18 -31.48 5.71
CA ALA A 355 -1.01 -32.34 5.46
C ALA A 355 -0.94 -32.81 3.99
N ALA A 356 -2.07 -33.21 3.40
CA ALA A 356 -2.15 -33.58 2.00
C ALA A 356 -1.84 -32.40 1.06
N ILE A 357 -2.38 -31.20 1.36
CA ILE A 357 -2.07 -29.98 0.60
C ILE A 357 -0.58 -29.65 0.70
N TYR A 358 -0.03 -29.62 1.93
CA TYR A 358 1.38 -29.30 2.15
C TYR A 358 2.31 -30.30 1.47
N ALA A 359 1.97 -31.60 1.49
CA ALA A 359 2.72 -32.66 0.81
C ALA A 359 2.70 -32.54 -0.73
N SER A 360 1.64 -31.96 -1.30
CA SER A 360 1.51 -31.75 -2.75
C SER A 360 2.29 -30.55 -3.28
N LEU A 361 2.71 -29.63 -2.41
CA LEU A 361 3.44 -28.42 -2.82
C LEU A 361 4.87 -28.77 -3.28
N PRO A 362 5.40 -28.05 -4.27
CA PRO A 362 6.84 -28.08 -4.60
C PRO A 362 7.69 -27.83 -3.35
N GLU A 363 8.83 -28.51 -3.25
CA GLU A 363 9.68 -28.47 -2.05
C GLU A 363 10.11 -27.03 -1.68
N GLY A 364 10.46 -26.21 -2.66
CA GLY A 364 10.82 -24.81 -2.45
C GLY A 364 9.72 -24.00 -1.79
N VAL A 365 8.46 -24.17 -2.23
CA VAL A 365 7.30 -23.45 -1.68
C VAL A 365 6.92 -23.96 -0.30
N ALA A 366 6.84 -25.29 -0.13
CA ALA A 366 6.58 -25.89 1.18
C ALA A 366 7.58 -25.38 2.24
N ARG A 367 8.84 -25.26 1.82
CA ARG A 367 9.90 -24.70 2.66
C ARG A 367 9.69 -23.21 2.95
N GLN A 368 9.35 -22.40 1.95
CA GLN A 368 9.11 -20.96 2.15
C GLN A 368 7.96 -20.71 3.12
N LEU A 369 6.90 -21.55 3.09
CA LEU A 369 5.81 -21.50 4.06
C LEU A 369 6.23 -21.82 5.50
N SER A 370 7.33 -22.52 5.70
CA SER A 370 7.87 -22.89 7.02
C SER A 370 9.04 -22.03 7.50
N LEU A 371 9.49 -21.05 6.67
CA LEU A 371 10.58 -20.13 7.02
C LEU A 371 10.13 -19.05 8.02
N ASP A 372 11.06 -18.14 8.29
CA ASP A 372 10.91 -17.06 9.26
C ASP A 372 9.58 -16.31 9.13
N ARG A 373 9.05 -15.98 10.28
CA ARG A 373 7.82 -15.19 10.43
C ARG A 373 8.15 -13.70 10.51
N ASP A 374 7.19 -12.87 10.14
CA ASP A 374 7.27 -11.45 10.43
C ASP A 374 7.20 -11.21 11.96
N PRO A 375 7.49 -10.01 12.46
CA PRO A 375 7.38 -9.69 13.89
C PRO A 375 5.99 -9.93 14.48
N HIS A 376 4.97 -10.17 13.64
CA HIS A 376 3.60 -10.46 14.02
C HIS A 376 3.27 -11.97 14.00
N GLY A 377 4.26 -12.83 13.71
CA GLY A 377 4.09 -14.29 13.65
C GLY A 377 3.48 -14.82 12.36
N ASN A 378 3.28 -13.99 11.34
CA ASN A 378 2.70 -14.41 10.07
C ASN A 378 3.77 -14.84 9.06
N VAL A 379 3.42 -15.74 8.14
CA VAL A 379 4.28 -16.07 7.01
C VAL A 379 4.59 -14.81 6.18
N GLN A 380 5.84 -14.65 5.78
CA GLN A 380 6.23 -13.55 4.92
C GLN A 380 5.88 -13.86 3.47
N VAL A 381 4.65 -13.53 3.08
CA VAL A 381 4.08 -13.87 1.76
C VAL A 381 4.93 -13.34 0.59
N SER A 382 5.56 -12.16 0.77
CA SER A 382 6.48 -11.59 -0.23
C SER A 382 7.67 -12.47 -0.57
N LEU A 383 8.10 -13.34 0.36
CA LEU A 383 9.18 -14.28 0.15
C LEU A 383 8.74 -15.53 -0.64
N ILE A 384 7.43 -15.78 -0.77
CA ILE A 384 6.92 -16.91 -1.54
C ILE A 384 7.07 -16.58 -3.04
N GLU A 385 7.84 -17.39 -3.74
CA GLU A 385 8.03 -17.26 -5.19
C GLU A 385 6.83 -17.81 -5.97
N THR A 386 5.66 -17.17 -5.76
CA THR A 386 4.37 -17.59 -6.36
C THR A 386 4.43 -17.64 -7.89
N GLU A 387 5.19 -16.76 -8.51
CA GLU A 387 5.41 -16.72 -9.96
C GLU A 387 6.13 -17.98 -10.47
N LYS A 388 7.08 -18.52 -9.69
CA LYS A 388 7.75 -19.78 -10.01
C LYS A 388 6.83 -20.98 -9.75
N LEU A 389 6.16 -20.99 -8.60
CA LEU A 389 5.20 -22.03 -8.26
C LEU A 389 4.18 -22.22 -9.38
N LEU A 390 3.51 -21.16 -9.80
CA LEU A 390 2.49 -21.22 -10.83
C LEU A 390 3.06 -21.67 -12.17
N SER A 391 4.24 -21.16 -12.57
CA SER A 391 4.86 -21.53 -13.85
C SER A 391 5.29 -23.00 -13.88
N GLU A 392 5.82 -23.55 -12.78
CA GLU A 392 6.20 -24.96 -12.67
C GLU A 392 4.97 -25.89 -12.72
N MET A 393 3.91 -25.52 -12.02
CA MET A 393 2.65 -26.27 -12.05
C MET A 393 1.98 -26.20 -13.44
N VAL A 394 2.01 -25.04 -14.10
CA VAL A 394 1.52 -24.88 -15.48
C VAL A 394 2.34 -25.75 -16.43
N ALA A 395 3.68 -25.75 -16.32
CA ALA A 395 4.55 -26.59 -17.14
C ALA A 395 4.21 -28.09 -16.99
N THR A 396 4.02 -28.54 -15.75
CA THR A 396 3.64 -29.92 -15.43
C THR A 396 2.28 -30.29 -16.06
N LYS A 397 1.29 -29.41 -15.93
CA LYS A 397 -0.05 -29.61 -16.51
C LYS A 397 0.00 -29.64 -18.04
N LEU A 398 0.74 -28.73 -18.66
CA LEU A 398 0.91 -28.70 -20.12
C LEU A 398 1.64 -29.94 -20.64
N ALA A 399 2.62 -30.49 -19.89
CA ALA A 399 3.27 -31.74 -20.24
C ALA A 399 2.26 -32.91 -20.26
N ALA A 400 1.42 -33.05 -19.24
CA ALA A 400 0.35 -34.05 -19.23
C ALA A 400 -0.64 -33.84 -20.38
N TRP A 401 -1.08 -32.61 -20.64
CA TRP A 401 -1.97 -32.30 -21.77
C TRP A 401 -1.33 -32.58 -23.15
N LYS A 402 -0.01 -32.49 -23.25
CA LYS A 402 0.70 -32.85 -24.48
C LYS A 402 0.65 -34.34 -24.73
N GLU A 403 0.82 -35.17 -23.70
CA GLU A 403 0.65 -36.63 -23.79
C GLU A 403 -0.78 -37.03 -24.17
N GLU A 404 -1.78 -36.27 -23.66
CA GLU A 404 -3.19 -36.45 -24.00
C GLU A 404 -3.57 -35.87 -25.39
N GLY A 405 -2.67 -35.21 -26.09
CA GLY A 405 -2.93 -34.55 -27.38
C GLY A 405 -3.75 -33.24 -27.27
N LYS A 406 -3.92 -32.70 -26.07
CA LYS A 406 -4.66 -31.44 -25.83
C LYS A 406 -3.81 -30.18 -25.98
N TYR A 407 -2.49 -30.30 -25.94
CA TYR A 407 -1.52 -29.21 -26.08
C TYR A 407 -0.45 -29.52 -27.11
N VAL A 408 -0.24 -28.62 -28.06
CA VAL A 408 0.74 -28.80 -29.16
C VAL A 408 1.79 -27.68 -29.22
N GLY A 409 1.97 -26.94 -28.15
CA GLY A 409 2.87 -25.79 -28.07
C GLY A 409 4.26 -26.10 -27.53
N LYS A 410 5.02 -25.02 -27.36
CA LYS A 410 6.27 -24.97 -26.60
C LYS A 410 6.05 -24.00 -25.43
N PHE A 411 6.41 -24.41 -24.22
CA PHE A 411 6.30 -23.59 -23.04
C PHE A 411 7.68 -23.36 -22.42
N ALA A 412 8.05 -22.11 -22.23
CA ALA A 412 9.22 -21.70 -21.47
C ALA A 412 8.88 -20.44 -20.70
N ALA A 413 9.15 -20.43 -19.40
CA ALA A 413 8.79 -19.33 -18.49
C ALA A 413 10.00 -18.47 -18.13
N GLN A 414 9.75 -17.18 -17.94
CA GLN A 414 10.61 -16.20 -17.29
C GLN A 414 9.88 -15.63 -16.09
N HIS A 415 10.62 -15.31 -15.02
CA HIS A 415 10.06 -14.89 -13.74
C HIS A 415 10.51 -13.50 -13.37
N HIS A 416 9.58 -12.69 -12.88
CA HIS A 416 9.84 -11.32 -12.43
C HIS A 416 9.10 -11.06 -11.13
N PHE A 417 9.70 -10.28 -10.24
CA PHE A 417 9.05 -9.70 -9.09
C PHE A 417 9.28 -8.19 -9.08
N PHE A 418 8.20 -7.43 -9.16
CA PHE A 418 8.24 -5.97 -9.06
C PHE A 418 7.73 -5.54 -7.68
N GLY A 419 8.60 -4.90 -6.93
CA GLY A 419 8.36 -4.59 -5.53
C GLY A 419 9.03 -3.29 -5.09
N TYR A 420 10.25 -3.39 -4.58
CA TYR A 420 10.93 -2.27 -3.92
C TYR A 420 11.28 -1.12 -4.86
N GLU A 421 11.51 -1.37 -6.15
CA GLU A 421 11.73 -0.35 -7.18
C GLU A 421 10.56 0.62 -7.28
N GLY A 422 9.31 0.13 -7.23
CA GLY A 422 8.12 0.96 -7.20
C GLY A 422 7.93 1.70 -5.88
N ARG A 423 8.36 1.11 -4.75
CA ARG A 423 8.27 1.75 -3.43
C ARG A 423 9.18 2.96 -3.27
N CYS A 424 10.29 3.02 -4.00
CA CYS A 424 11.32 4.03 -3.86
C CYS A 424 11.49 4.89 -5.10
N ALA A 425 10.64 4.73 -6.10
CA ALA A 425 10.63 5.58 -7.29
C ALA A 425 10.39 7.06 -6.91
N ALA A 426 10.92 7.98 -7.71
CA ALA A 426 10.57 9.38 -7.58
C ALA A 426 9.06 9.56 -7.84
N PRO A 427 8.35 10.39 -7.08
CA PRO A 427 6.91 10.50 -7.22
C PRO A 427 6.51 10.98 -8.61
N SER A 428 5.43 10.44 -9.14
CA SER A 428 4.75 10.96 -10.33
C SER A 428 4.30 12.42 -10.07
N ASN A 429 3.93 13.14 -11.13
CA ASN A 429 3.35 14.48 -10.93
C ASN A 429 2.12 14.42 -10.03
N PHE A 430 1.25 13.41 -10.24
CA PHE A 430 0.08 13.21 -9.38
C PHE A 430 0.48 12.99 -7.92
N ASP A 431 1.35 12.04 -7.61
CA ASP A 431 1.78 11.80 -6.22
C ASP A 431 2.57 12.98 -5.65
N ALA A 432 3.35 13.69 -6.45
CA ALA A 432 4.05 14.90 -6.00
C ALA A 432 3.05 15.98 -5.52
N ASP A 433 2.03 16.26 -6.30
CA ASP A 433 0.98 17.22 -5.98
C ASP A 433 0.11 16.74 -4.81
N TYR A 434 -0.29 15.47 -4.84
CA TYR A 434 -1.15 14.85 -3.83
C TYR A 434 -0.47 14.77 -2.46
N CYS A 435 0.77 14.28 -2.41
CA CYS A 435 1.53 14.17 -1.17
C CYS A 435 1.84 15.54 -0.55
N TYR A 436 2.25 16.48 -1.39
CA TYR A 436 2.47 17.86 -0.93
C TYR A 436 1.19 18.47 -0.35
N SER A 437 0.06 18.25 -1.02
CA SER A 437 -1.25 18.69 -0.56
C SER A 437 -1.66 18.02 0.75
N LEU A 438 -1.39 16.72 0.93
CA LEU A 438 -1.65 16.00 2.19
C LEU A 438 -0.85 16.58 3.35
N GLY A 439 0.44 16.81 3.17
CA GLY A 439 1.30 17.42 4.19
C GLY A 439 0.87 18.84 4.55
N TYR A 440 0.56 19.64 3.55
CA TYR A 440 0.05 20.98 3.74
C TYR A 440 -1.32 21.00 4.45
N THR A 441 -2.21 20.07 4.09
CA THR A 441 -3.52 19.87 4.75
C THR A 441 -3.34 19.49 6.23
N ALA A 442 -2.36 18.64 6.54
CA ALA A 442 -2.05 18.28 7.93
C ALA A 442 -1.65 19.50 8.76
N SER A 443 -0.84 20.43 8.21
CA SER A 443 -0.51 21.68 8.90
C SER A 443 -1.75 22.54 9.17
N MET A 444 -2.73 22.55 8.26
CA MET A 444 -3.98 23.29 8.45
C MET A 444 -4.91 22.63 9.50
N LEU A 445 -4.93 21.30 9.58
CA LEU A 445 -5.63 20.58 10.65
C LEU A 445 -5.03 20.95 12.02
N ILE A 446 -3.70 20.96 12.12
CA ILE A 446 -2.97 21.37 13.33
C ILE A 446 -3.31 22.81 13.70
N ALA A 447 -3.23 23.74 12.75
CA ALA A 447 -3.53 25.16 12.97
C ALA A 447 -4.95 25.42 13.48
N ASN A 448 -5.88 24.51 13.21
CA ASN A 448 -7.27 24.57 13.65
C ASN A 448 -7.59 23.64 14.84
N GLY A 449 -6.57 23.23 15.59
CA GLY A 449 -6.72 22.47 16.84
C GLY A 449 -7.27 21.04 16.67
N LYS A 450 -7.14 20.44 15.48
CA LYS A 450 -7.70 19.10 15.22
C LYS A 450 -6.72 18.02 15.66
N THR A 451 -7.26 16.92 16.23
CA THR A 451 -6.51 15.72 16.63
C THR A 451 -7.34 14.47 16.31
N GLY A 452 -6.70 13.31 16.08
CA GLY A 452 -7.39 12.07 15.71
C GLY A 452 -7.94 12.06 14.28
N TYR A 453 -7.45 12.95 13.44
CA TYR A 453 -7.82 13.05 12.02
C TYR A 453 -6.74 12.47 11.11
N MET A 454 -7.17 11.93 9.98
CA MET A 454 -6.31 11.67 8.82
C MET A 454 -6.48 12.82 7.83
N SER A 455 -5.35 13.33 7.31
CA SER A 455 -5.34 14.29 6.22
C SER A 455 -6.02 13.69 4.99
N SER A 456 -6.91 14.43 4.35
CA SER A 456 -7.71 14.00 3.21
C SER A 456 -7.69 15.04 2.10
N VAL A 457 -7.45 14.56 0.87
CA VAL A 457 -7.57 15.36 -0.35
C VAL A 457 -8.40 14.55 -1.34
N ARG A 458 -9.48 15.14 -1.83
CA ARG A 458 -10.49 14.48 -2.67
C ARG A 458 -10.73 15.22 -3.97
N ASN A 459 -11.56 14.66 -4.85
CA ASN A 459 -11.83 15.15 -6.20
C ASN A 459 -10.56 15.10 -7.07
N THR A 460 -9.78 14.04 -6.88
CA THR A 460 -8.41 13.92 -7.42
C THR A 460 -8.36 13.62 -8.91
N THR A 461 -9.47 13.34 -9.57
CA THR A 461 -9.58 13.27 -11.02
C THR A 461 -9.72 14.65 -11.69
N ALA A 462 -10.05 15.69 -10.91
CA ALA A 462 -10.06 17.08 -11.38
C ALA A 462 -8.65 17.71 -11.32
N PRO A 463 -8.42 18.87 -11.95
CA PRO A 463 -7.19 19.63 -11.75
C PRO A 463 -6.94 19.95 -10.28
N ALA A 464 -5.68 19.94 -9.84
CA ALA A 464 -5.31 20.07 -8.42
C ALA A 464 -5.88 21.33 -7.73
N ALA A 465 -6.10 22.41 -8.48
CA ALA A 465 -6.75 23.61 -7.95
C ALA A 465 -8.19 23.38 -7.47
N GLU A 466 -8.87 22.37 -7.99
CA GLU A 466 -10.25 21.99 -7.67
C GLU A 466 -10.34 20.88 -6.62
N TRP A 467 -9.20 20.36 -6.15
CA TRP A 467 -9.19 19.34 -5.11
C TRP A 467 -9.76 19.88 -3.80
N ILE A 468 -10.34 18.97 -3.03
CA ILE A 468 -11.00 19.28 -1.76
C ILE A 468 -10.12 18.79 -0.62
N ALA A 469 -9.44 19.71 0.06
CA ALA A 469 -8.63 19.41 1.23
C ALA A 469 -9.44 19.41 2.50
N GLY A 470 -9.09 18.55 3.46
CA GLY A 470 -9.76 18.48 4.75
C GLY A 470 -9.22 17.37 5.65
N GLY A 471 -10.07 16.86 6.53
CA GLY A 471 -9.72 15.80 7.46
C GLY A 471 -10.86 14.82 7.69
N VAL A 472 -10.50 13.57 7.88
CA VAL A 472 -11.39 12.45 8.18
C VAL A 472 -11.06 11.94 9.57
N PRO A 473 -12.03 11.82 10.50
CA PRO A 473 -11.78 11.15 11.77
C PRO A 473 -11.30 9.71 11.53
N ILE A 474 -10.17 9.34 12.14
CA ILE A 474 -9.60 8.00 11.90
C ILE A 474 -10.55 6.91 12.39
N THR A 475 -11.28 7.16 13.48
CA THR A 475 -12.30 6.25 14.01
C THR A 475 -13.42 5.93 13.01
N MET A 476 -13.71 6.84 12.06
CA MET A 476 -14.71 6.60 11.01
C MET A 476 -14.36 5.42 10.10
N MET A 477 -13.07 5.10 9.97
CA MET A 477 -12.57 4.05 9.08
C MET A 477 -12.36 2.71 9.78
N MET A 478 -12.70 2.61 11.08
CA MET A 478 -12.38 1.46 11.94
C MET A 478 -13.50 0.42 12.01
N ASN A 479 -13.08 -0.80 12.28
CA ASN A 479 -13.86 -1.94 12.77
C ASN A 479 -13.02 -2.73 13.78
N MET A 480 -13.62 -3.75 14.40
CA MET A 480 -12.90 -4.68 15.27
C MET A 480 -12.50 -5.93 14.50
N GLU A 481 -11.23 -6.32 14.57
CA GLU A 481 -10.72 -7.57 13.99
C GLU A 481 -10.00 -8.41 15.04
N ARG A 482 -10.12 -9.73 14.89
CA ARG A 482 -9.37 -10.66 15.74
C ARG A 482 -7.91 -10.72 15.27
N ARG A 483 -6.99 -10.22 16.11
CA ARG A 483 -5.54 -10.27 15.89
C ARG A 483 -4.85 -10.86 17.10
N HIS A 484 -4.01 -11.86 16.91
CA HIS A 484 -3.31 -12.57 18.01
C HIS A 484 -4.24 -13.06 19.12
N GLY A 485 -5.44 -13.54 18.75
CA GLY A 485 -6.42 -14.05 19.71
C GLY A 485 -7.30 -12.99 20.39
N GLU A 486 -7.00 -11.72 20.24
CA GLU A 486 -7.73 -10.59 20.83
C GLU A 486 -8.48 -9.77 19.77
N MET A 487 -9.61 -9.17 20.16
CA MET A 487 -10.31 -8.20 19.33
C MET A 487 -9.60 -6.83 19.42
N LYS A 488 -9.13 -6.31 18.29
CA LYS A 488 -8.42 -5.03 18.22
C LYS A 488 -9.07 -4.09 17.20
N PRO A 489 -9.10 -2.78 17.49
CA PRO A 489 -9.54 -1.79 16.52
C PRO A 489 -8.52 -1.69 15.39
N VAL A 490 -8.99 -1.70 14.15
CA VAL A 490 -8.17 -1.58 12.94
C VAL A 490 -8.89 -0.74 11.91
N ILE A 491 -8.14 -0.05 11.06
CA ILE A 491 -8.72 0.57 9.87
C ILE A 491 -9.08 -0.54 8.88
N GLN A 492 -10.32 -0.52 8.41
CA GLN A 492 -10.82 -1.51 7.46
C GLN A 492 -10.08 -1.39 6.12
N LYS A 493 -9.54 -2.49 5.64
CA LYS A 493 -8.90 -2.56 4.32
C LYS A 493 -9.91 -2.61 3.19
N ALA A 494 -9.62 -1.87 2.13
CA ALA A 494 -10.41 -1.91 0.90
C ALA A 494 -9.88 -3.01 -0.02
N LEU A 495 -10.70 -4.02 -0.28
CA LEU A 495 -10.44 -5.04 -1.29
C LEU A 495 -10.93 -4.57 -2.67
N VAL A 496 -10.47 -5.25 -3.74
CA VAL A 496 -11.01 -5.05 -5.08
C VAL A 496 -12.48 -5.45 -5.08
N LYS A 497 -13.36 -4.51 -5.42
CA LYS A 497 -14.79 -4.76 -5.56
C LYS A 497 -15.08 -5.40 -6.92
N LEU A 498 -15.55 -6.65 -6.91
CA LEU A 498 -15.85 -7.39 -8.16
C LEU A 498 -17.06 -6.83 -8.90
N ASP A 499 -17.90 -6.08 -8.23
CA ASP A 499 -19.00 -5.30 -8.81
C ASP A 499 -18.63 -3.84 -9.14
N GLY A 500 -17.40 -3.44 -8.83
CA GLY A 500 -16.86 -2.10 -9.09
C GLY A 500 -16.49 -1.86 -10.55
N ALA A 501 -16.49 -0.60 -10.97
CA ALA A 501 -16.21 -0.21 -12.36
C ALA A 501 -14.82 -0.67 -12.86
N PRO A 502 -13.73 -0.58 -12.07
CA PRO A 502 -12.42 -1.05 -12.52
C PRO A 502 -12.39 -2.55 -12.85
N PHE A 503 -12.93 -3.39 -11.94
CA PHE A 503 -12.99 -4.83 -12.20
C PHE A 503 -13.90 -5.17 -13.37
N LYS A 504 -15.06 -4.52 -13.51
CA LYS A 504 -15.97 -4.72 -14.66
C LYS A 504 -15.30 -4.35 -15.98
N ALA A 505 -14.54 -3.26 -16.02
CA ALA A 505 -13.79 -2.85 -17.20
C ALA A 505 -12.74 -3.92 -17.58
N PHE A 506 -12.00 -4.44 -16.63
CA PHE A 506 -11.07 -5.55 -16.82
C PHE A 506 -11.79 -6.82 -17.28
N ALA A 507 -12.84 -7.24 -16.58
CA ALA A 507 -13.59 -8.48 -16.87
C ALA A 507 -14.20 -8.49 -18.26
N ALA A 508 -14.63 -7.32 -18.76
CA ALA A 508 -15.21 -7.18 -20.10
C ALA A 508 -14.17 -7.40 -21.22
N GLN A 509 -12.89 -7.21 -20.95
CA GLN A 509 -11.82 -7.25 -21.95
C GLN A 509 -10.87 -8.46 -21.82
N ARG A 510 -10.78 -9.07 -20.66
CA ARG A 510 -9.75 -10.08 -20.36
C ARG A 510 -9.77 -11.30 -21.28
N GLU A 511 -10.95 -11.72 -21.77
CA GLU A 511 -11.05 -12.85 -22.71
C GLU A 511 -10.46 -12.51 -24.09
N THR A 512 -10.59 -11.25 -24.53
CA THR A 512 -9.94 -10.74 -25.71
C THR A 512 -8.42 -10.68 -25.51
N TRP A 513 -7.97 -10.11 -24.39
CA TRP A 513 -6.55 -10.02 -24.05
C TRP A 513 -5.89 -11.38 -23.90
N ALA A 514 -6.62 -12.37 -23.37
CA ALA A 514 -6.14 -13.75 -23.23
C ALA A 514 -5.75 -14.37 -24.58
N LYS A 515 -6.51 -14.12 -25.62
CA LYS A 515 -6.34 -14.70 -26.96
C LYS A 515 -5.44 -13.87 -27.85
N GLU A 516 -5.58 -12.56 -27.78
CA GLU A 516 -4.89 -11.61 -28.66
C GLU A 516 -3.61 -11.06 -28.04
N THR A 517 -2.76 -10.49 -28.87
CA THR A 517 -1.60 -9.71 -28.43
C THR A 517 -2.01 -8.23 -28.40
N ALA A 518 -2.85 -7.89 -27.41
CA ALA A 518 -3.47 -6.57 -27.27
C ALA A 518 -2.62 -5.60 -26.42
N TYR A 519 -1.33 -5.84 -26.31
CA TYR A 519 -0.42 -5.14 -25.43
C TYR A 519 -0.38 -3.62 -25.64
N VAL A 520 -0.41 -2.88 -24.57
CA VAL A 520 -0.13 -1.44 -24.52
C VAL A 520 1.24 -1.21 -23.92
N TYR A 521 2.04 -0.40 -24.58
CA TYR A 521 3.40 -0.05 -24.17
C TYR A 521 3.40 1.39 -23.66
N PRO A 522 3.13 1.65 -22.37
CA PRO A 522 2.90 3.02 -21.90
C PRO A 522 4.15 3.91 -21.96
N GLY A 523 5.35 3.34 -21.87
CA GLY A 523 6.58 4.12 -21.72
C GLY A 523 6.67 4.79 -20.35
N PRO A 524 7.60 5.72 -20.14
CA PRO A 524 7.80 6.41 -18.86
C PRO A 524 6.69 7.43 -18.62
N ILE A 525 5.74 7.11 -17.74
CA ILE A 525 4.54 7.90 -17.46
C ILE A 525 4.54 8.59 -16.09
N GLN A 526 5.68 8.73 -15.42
CA GLN A 526 5.72 9.36 -14.10
C GLN A 526 5.61 10.89 -14.18
N TYR A 527 6.43 11.55 -15.01
CA TYR A 527 6.46 13.01 -15.09
C TYR A 527 6.90 13.56 -16.46
N PHE A 528 6.91 12.73 -17.50
CA PHE A 528 7.13 13.11 -18.87
C PHE A 528 5.98 12.66 -19.76
N GLY A 529 5.51 13.54 -20.61
CA GLY A 529 4.47 13.26 -21.57
C GLY A 529 3.26 14.19 -21.48
N PRO A 530 2.18 13.87 -22.17
CA PRO A 530 0.95 14.68 -22.15
C PRO A 530 0.35 14.75 -20.75
N THR A 531 -0.17 15.91 -20.39
CA THR A 531 -0.84 16.18 -19.09
C THR A 531 -1.98 15.19 -18.80
N GLU A 532 -2.69 14.77 -19.85
CA GLU A 532 -3.80 13.80 -19.79
C GLU A 532 -3.35 12.41 -19.33
N VAL A 533 -2.05 12.13 -19.36
CA VAL A 533 -1.47 10.86 -18.90
C VAL A 533 -0.64 11.06 -17.62
N CYS A 534 0.28 12.01 -17.63
CA CYS A 534 1.27 12.16 -16.55
C CYS A 534 0.72 12.85 -15.30
N ASP A 535 -0.26 13.76 -15.47
CA ASP A 535 -0.84 14.54 -14.37
C ASP A 535 -2.17 13.96 -13.86
N GLN A 536 -2.64 12.86 -14.44
CA GLN A 536 -3.88 12.20 -14.04
C GLN A 536 -3.59 11.09 -13.00
N PRO A 537 -4.55 10.81 -12.11
CA PRO A 537 -4.44 9.67 -11.20
C PRO A 537 -4.62 8.33 -11.94
N THR A 538 -4.53 7.24 -11.22
CA THR A 538 -4.69 5.88 -11.76
C THR A 538 -6.02 5.68 -12.49
N LYS A 539 -6.01 4.78 -13.49
CA LYS A 539 -7.21 4.43 -14.25
C LYS A 539 -8.33 3.86 -13.38
N THR A 540 -7.96 3.10 -12.35
CA THR A 540 -8.93 2.57 -11.39
C THR A 540 -9.69 3.72 -10.72
N LEU A 541 -8.99 4.74 -10.24
CA LEU A 541 -9.63 5.91 -9.64
C LEU A 541 -10.46 6.71 -10.64
N GLN A 542 -9.96 6.90 -11.86
CA GLN A 542 -10.72 7.55 -12.92
C GLN A 542 -12.04 6.80 -13.23
N LEU A 543 -11.97 5.47 -13.35
CA LEU A 543 -13.14 4.62 -13.61
C LEU A 543 -14.15 4.63 -12.46
N GLU A 544 -13.66 4.63 -11.22
CA GLU A 544 -14.51 4.68 -10.03
C GLU A 544 -15.25 6.02 -9.90
N GLN A 545 -14.65 7.09 -10.37
CA GLN A 545 -15.22 8.44 -10.29
C GLN A 545 -15.95 8.86 -11.58
N ALA A 546 -15.91 8.06 -12.64
CA ALA A 546 -16.70 8.33 -13.84
C ALA A 546 -18.20 8.29 -13.51
N LYS A 547 -18.89 9.40 -13.77
CA LYS A 547 -20.34 9.55 -13.54
C LYS A 547 -21.17 8.99 -14.70
#